data_6b5a8a24335b592b249058c8292e40e9
#
_entry.id   6b5a8a24335b592b249058c8292e40e9
#
_cell.length_a   1.000
_cell.length_b   1.000
_cell.length_c   1.000
_cell.angle_alpha   90.00
_cell.angle_beta   90.00
_cell.angle_gamma   90.00
#
_symmetry.space_group_name_H-M   'P 1'
#
loop_
_entity.id
_entity.type
_entity.pdbx_description
1 polymer ?
#
loop_
_entity_poly.entity_id
_entity_poly.type
_entity_poly.pdbx_seq_one_letter_code
_entity_poly.pdbx_strand_id
1 'polypeptide(L)'
;ETEISSKDFWTKLDKVVHELAPRNKELIKIREDLQKKINEWHIKNKGSQFNIINYKKFLKEIGYLKEEGPDFKIETNNVDDEITQIAGPQLVVPVMNARYTLNAANARWVSLYDSLYGTNIIESEEGGSERYDPNRGQEVIKYVREFFDKCIPIEGTSWKNIASLKIKNNDLVIYKDDYEYRLKDKNKFVGYRGDANKPEAVIVQNNKLHFEIIINPGAFSAAHDIAGISDVIAESAVSTICDNEDSVAAVDAEDKVVCYRNWLGLMKSNLKVEFEKNGKILERKLNPDRSYIAKNGKGLKLHGRSLLLIRNVGHLMTNPAILLKDGSEIPEGIMDAFITTAAAIHDLKKKKNSRKGSVYIVKPKMHGPE
;
A
#
# COMPACT_ATOMS: atom_id res chain seq x y z
N GLU A 1 16.74 -12.89 18.47
CA GLU A 1 16.88 -12.43 17.07
C GLU A 1 17.04 -10.89 16.97
N THR A 2 16.44 -10.11 17.89
CA THR A 2 16.53 -8.62 17.91
C THR A 2 17.68 -8.10 18.77
N GLU A 3 18.37 -8.96 19.54
CA GLU A 3 19.39 -8.61 20.52
C GLU A 3 18.84 -7.77 21.71
N ILE A 4 17.52 -7.64 21.82
CA ILE A 4 16.83 -6.98 22.93
C ILE A 4 16.40 -8.05 23.92
N SER A 5 16.87 -7.96 25.18
CA SER A 5 16.43 -8.88 26.22
C SER A 5 14.99 -8.60 26.62
N SER A 6 14.25 -9.63 27.03
CA SER A 6 12.88 -9.46 27.53
C SER A 6 12.84 -8.51 28.74
N LYS A 7 13.82 -8.61 29.64
CA LYS A 7 13.94 -7.74 30.80
C LYS A 7 14.10 -6.27 30.39
N ASP A 8 14.99 -5.97 29.46
CA ASP A 8 15.21 -4.59 29.01
C ASP A 8 13.97 -4.03 28.30
N PHE A 9 13.30 -4.86 27.48
CA PHE A 9 12.08 -4.47 26.80
C PHE A 9 11.00 -4.03 27.80
N TRP A 10 10.68 -4.89 28.77
CA TRP A 10 9.63 -4.60 29.76
C TRP A 10 10.00 -3.46 30.70
N THR A 11 11.26 -3.38 31.14
CA THR A 11 11.73 -2.27 31.99
C THR A 11 11.62 -0.93 31.29
N LYS A 12 11.96 -0.87 29.99
CA LYS A 12 11.87 0.36 29.21
C LYS A 12 10.42 0.73 28.89
N LEU A 13 9.57 -0.26 28.57
CA LEU A 13 8.14 -0.03 28.38
C LEU A 13 7.51 0.55 29.66
N ASP A 14 7.74 -0.08 30.81
CA ASP A 14 7.24 0.41 32.11
C ASP A 14 7.64 1.86 32.35
N LYS A 15 8.91 2.20 32.16
CA LYS A 15 9.41 3.56 32.32
C LYS A 15 8.69 4.55 31.42
N VAL A 16 8.63 4.29 30.12
CA VAL A 16 8.06 5.20 29.13
C VAL A 16 6.55 5.37 29.33
N VAL A 17 5.84 4.28 29.66
CA VAL A 17 4.40 4.36 29.91
C VAL A 17 4.12 5.25 31.10
N HIS A 18 4.83 5.09 32.22
CA HIS A 18 4.63 5.92 33.42
C HIS A 18 5.09 7.38 33.24
N GLU A 19 5.97 7.65 32.28
CA GLU A 19 6.38 9.01 31.91
C GLU A 19 5.34 9.68 31.00
N LEU A 20 4.81 8.97 29.99
CA LEU A 20 3.94 9.56 28.97
C LEU A 20 2.44 9.46 29.27
N ALA A 21 1.96 8.43 29.99
CA ALA A 21 0.54 8.25 30.27
C ALA A 21 -0.09 9.43 31.03
N PRO A 22 0.55 10.05 32.06
CA PRO A 22 -0.02 11.21 32.70
C PRO A 22 -0.22 12.39 31.75
N ARG A 23 0.75 12.65 30.88
CA ARG A 23 0.66 13.73 29.89
C ARG A 23 -0.44 13.43 28.86
N ASN A 24 -0.57 12.18 28.41
CA ASN A 24 -1.65 11.79 27.52
C ASN A 24 -3.03 12.02 28.15
N LYS A 25 -3.21 11.65 29.43
CA LYS A 25 -4.46 11.91 30.19
C LYS A 25 -4.77 13.41 30.28
N GLU A 26 -3.76 14.25 30.53
CA GLU A 26 -3.91 15.70 30.55
C GLU A 26 -4.37 16.27 29.20
N LEU A 27 -3.74 15.84 28.11
CA LEU A 27 -4.09 16.29 26.77
C LEU A 27 -5.51 15.86 26.36
N ILE A 28 -5.94 14.66 26.74
CA ILE A 28 -7.34 14.20 26.53
C ILE A 28 -8.30 15.12 27.29
N LYS A 29 -8.01 15.48 28.54
CA LYS A 29 -8.83 16.42 29.33
C LYS A 29 -8.92 17.80 28.66
N ILE A 30 -7.80 18.33 28.16
CA ILE A 30 -7.79 19.59 27.39
C ILE A 30 -8.71 19.50 26.17
N ARG A 31 -8.66 18.39 25.43
CA ARG A 31 -9.55 18.13 24.29
C ARG A 31 -11.03 18.15 24.71
N GLU A 32 -11.38 17.47 25.81
CA GLU A 32 -12.75 17.41 26.34
C GLU A 32 -13.24 18.80 26.78
N ASP A 33 -12.39 19.56 27.46
CA ASP A 33 -12.70 20.95 27.88
C ASP A 33 -12.93 21.88 26.68
N LEU A 34 -12.12 21.73 25.60
CA LEU A 34 -12.32 22.46 24.34
C LEU A 34 -13.64 22.07 23.67
N GLN A 35 -13.94 20.77 23.60
CA GLN A 35 -15.20 20.29 23.04
C GLN A 35 -16.41 20.83 23.79
N LYS A 36 -16.34 20.86 25.13
CA LYS A 36 -17.40 21.40 25.96
C LYS A 36 -17.63 22.89 25.67
N LYS A 37 -16.57 23.70 25.60
CA LYS A 37 -16.66 25.14 25.26
C LYS A 37 -17.27 25.38 23.89
N ILE A 38 -16.89 24.55 22.88
CA ILE A 38 -17.44 24.64 21.54
C ILE A 38 -18.95 24.30 21.53
N ASN A 39 -19.34 23.23 22.23
CA ASN A 39 -20.75 22.85 22.37
C ASN A 39 -21.58 23.96 23.03
N GLU A 40 -21.09 24.54 24.13
CA GLU A 40 -21.74 25.62 24.82
C GLU A 40 -21.93 26.85 23.91
N TRP A 41 -20.91 27.19 23.10
CA TRP A 41 -21.02 28.28 22.15
C TRP A 41 -22.11 28.02 21.11
N HIS A 42 -22.19 26.81 20.53
CA HIS A 42 -23.24 26.44 19.57
C HIS A 42 -24.63 26.44 20.21
N ILE A 43 -24.77 25.94 21.43
CA ILE A 43 -26.05 25.97 22.14
C ILE A 43 -26.49 27.44 22.36
N LYS A 44 -25.59 28.33 22.84
CA LYS A 44 -25.88 29.74 23.08
C LYS A 44 -26.26 30.50 21.81
N ASN A 45 -25.71 30.13 20.66
CA ASN A 45 -25.95 30.80 19.36
C ASN A 45 -26.98 30.08 18.50
N LYS A 46 -27.69 29.07 19.05
CA LYS A 46 -28.74 28.33 18.33
C LYS A 46 -29.86 29.28 17.91
N GLY A 47 -30.22 29.25 16.61
CA GLY A 47 -31.26 30.12 16.04
C GLY A 47 -30.77 31.51 15.61
N SER A 48 -29.54 31.90 15.89
CA SER A 48 -28.92 33.12 15.37
C SER A 48 -28.29 32.87 13.99
N GLN A 49 -28.17 33.92 13.18
CA GLN A 49 -27.46 33.82 11.90
C GLN A 49 -25.96 33.49 12.19
N PHE A 50 -25.45 32.42 11.60
CA PHE A 50 -24.06 32.02 11.79
C PHE A 50 -23.09 33.05 11.21
N ASN A 51 -22.16 33.54 12.04
CA ASN A 51 -21.11 34.46 11.64
C ASN A 51 -19.74 33.83 11.81
N ILE A 52 -19.08 33.48 10.70
CA ILE A 52 -17.79 32.80 10.67
C ILE A 52 -16.67 33.63 11.32
N ILE A 53 -16.71 34.97 11.24
CA ILE A 53 -15.68 35.85 11.83
C ILE A 53 -15.73 35.74 13.34
N ASN A 54 -16.94 35.88 13.93
CA ASN A 54 -17.14 35.75 15.36
C ASN A 54 -16.78 34.34 15.87
N TYR A 55 -17.12 33.31 15.10
CA TYR A 55 -16.78 31.94 15.47
C TYR A 55 -15.27 31.71 15.45
N LYS A 56 -14.55 32.15 14.41
CA LYS A 56 -13.09 32.09 14.37
C LYS A 56 -12.43 32.84 15.50
N LYS A 57 -12.95 34.01 15.87
CA LYS A 57 -12.45 34.78 17.04
C LYS A 57 -12.58 33.96 18.32
N PHE A 58 -13.76 33.40 18.57
CA PHE A 58 -14.01 32.52 19.70
C PHE A 58 -13.07 31.32 19.72
N LEU A 59 -12.87 30.62 18.60
CA LEU A 59 -11.96 29.47 18.54
C LEU A 59 -10.50 29.84 18.83
N LYS A 60 -10.07 31.05 18.46
CA LYS A 60 -8.75 31.58 18.83
C LYS A 60 -8.68 31.91 20.33
N GLU A 61 -9.70 32.55 20.88
CA GLU A 61 -9.77 32.91 22.28
C GLU A 61 -9.70 31.70 23.22
N ILE A 62 -10.37 30.62 22.89
CA ILE A 62 -10.29 29.36 23.67
C ILE A 62 -9.03 28.56 23.45
N GLY A 63 -8.17 28.94 22.47
CA GLY A 63 -6.94 28.25 22.11
C GLY A 63 -7.13 27.02 21.23
N TYR A 64 -8.31 26.83 20.62
CA TYR A 64 -8.56 25.74 19.65
C TYR A 64 -7.84 26.01 18.33
N LEU A 65 -7.99 27.23 17.76
CA LEU A 65 -7.21 27.66 16.63
C LEU A 65 -5.89 28.26 17.13
N LYS A 66 -4.79 27.62 16.72
CA LYS A 66 -3.43 28.09 16.94
C LYS A 66 -2.97 28.93 15.76
N GLU A 67 -1.99 29.79 15.99
CA GLU A 67 -1.30 30.50 14.91
C GLU A 67 -0.42 29.51 14.12
N GLU A 68 -0.29 29.77 12.84
CA GLU A 68 0.58 28.98 11.98
C GLU A 68 2.04 29.19 12.40
N GLY A 69 2.76 28.10 12.59
CA GLY A 69 4.17 28.13 12.93
C GLY A 69 5.04 28.55 11.77
N PRO A 70 6.37 28.69 11.97
CA PRO A 70 7.30 28.97 10.90
C PRO A 70 7.36 27.78 9.92
N ASP A 71 7.72 28.08 8.68
CA ASP A 71 7.98 27.05 7.66
C ASP A 71 9.03 26.05 8.15
N PHE A 72 8.81 24.77 7.85
CA PHE A 72 9.73 23.71 8.18
C PHE A 72 9.93 22.75 6.99
N LYS A 73 11.03 22.00 7.04
CA LYS A 73 11.29 20.92 6.09
C LYS A 73 11.32 19.59 6.81
N ILE A 74 10.81 18.56 6.12
CA ILE A 74 10.92 17.19 6.61
C ILE A 74 12.36 16.70 6.36
N GLU A 75 13.08 16.39 7.43
CA GLU A 75 14.49 15.98 7.41
C GLU A 75 14.63 14.47 7.73
N THR A 76 13.82 13.63 7.09
CA THR A 76 13.91 12.19 7.25
C THR A 76 14.87 11.59 6.22
N ASN A 77 15.63 10.57 6.65
CA ASN A 77 16.58 9.83 5.82
C ASN A 77 16.10 8.37 5.65
N ASN A 78 16.70 7.66 4.70
CA ASN A 78 16.43 6.24 4.46
C ASN A 78 14.96 5.91 4.18
N VAL A 79 14.25 6.82 3.52
CA VAL A 79 12.85 6.64 3.16
C VAL A 79 12.74 5.91 1.83
N ASP A 80 12.00 4.82 1.77
CA ASP A 80 11.82 4.02 0.57
C ASP A 80 11.09 4.79 -0.54
N ASP A 81 11.34 4.41 -1.79
CA ASP A 81 10.85 5.11 -2.97
C ASP A 81 9.33 5.07 -3.08
N GLU A 82 8.69 4.05 -2.52
CA GLU A 82 7.24 3.91 -2.40
C GLU A 82 6.59 5.07 -1.60
N ILE A 83 7.35 5.73 -0.74
CA ILE A 83 6.88 6.88 0.04
C ILE A 83 7.28 8.20 -0.62
N THR A 84 8.49 8.27 -1.22
CA THR A 84 9.09 9.55 -1.64
C THR A 84 9.02 9.82 -3.14
N GLN A 85 8.88 8.78 -3.98
CA GLN A 85 9.10 8.87 -5.42
C GLN A 85 7.98 8.28 -6.26
N ILE A 86 7.23 7.30 -5.73
CA ILE A 86 6.24 6.55 -6.49
C ILE A 86 4.84 6.96 -6.03
N ALA A 87 4.12 7.67 -6.89
CA ALA A 87 2.72 8.03 -6.64
C ALA A 87 1.82 6.87 -7.09
N GLY A 88 1.68 5.85 -6.24
CA GLY A 88 0.85 4.67 -6.50
C GLY A 88 -0.27 4.49 -5.50
N PRO A 89 -1.21 3.57 -5.78
CA PRO A 89 -2.29 3.22 -4.85
C PRO A 89 -1.74 2.69 -3.51
N GLN A 90 -2.49 2.98 -2.45
CA GLN A 90 -2.23 2.46 -1.11
C GLN A 90 -3.46 1.69 -0.62
N LEU A 91 -3.25 0.53 -0.02
CA LEU A 91 -4.31 -0.26 0.61
C LEU A 91 -4.26 -0.08 2.14
N VAL A 92 -5.41 -0.29 2.77
CA VAL A 92 -5.54 -0.47 4.22
C VAL A 92 -6.19 -1.82 4.46
N VAL A 93 -5.63 -2.61 5.38
CA VAL A 93 -6.08 -3.97 5.66
C VAL A 93 -6.01 -4.27 7.16
N PRO A 94 -7.03 -4.95 7.75
CA PRO A 94 -6.97 -5.35 9.16
C PRO A 94 -5.83 -6.35 9.38
N VAL A 95 -4.84 -5.98 10.21
CA VAL A 95 -3.69 -6.85 10.49
C VAL A 95 -4.09 -8.13 11.26
N MET A 96 -5.21 -8.11 11.94
CA MET A 96 -5.75 -9.27 12.65
C MET A 96 -6.11 -10.42 11.68
N ASN A 97 -6.44 -10.12 10.42
CA ASN A 97 -6.74 -11.12 9.41
C ASN A 97 -5.51 -11.40 8.53
N ALA A 98 -4.74 -12.43 8.88
CA ALA A 98 -3.51 -12.80 8.18
C ALA A 98 -3.71 -13.06 6.67
N ARG A 99 -4.84 -13.68 6.26
CA ARG A 99 -5.13 -13.95 4.86
C ARG A 99 -5.37 -12.66 4.06
N TYR A 100 -6.14 -11.73 4.64
CA TYR A 100 -6.40 -10.45 3.99
C TYR A 100 -5.13 -9.60 3.89
N THR A 101 -4.32 -9.61 4.95
CA THR A 101 -3.04 -8.90 4.98
C THR A 101 -2.06 -9.41 3.92
N LEU A 102 -1.95 -10.73 3.77
CA LEU A 102 -1.13 -11.34 2.71
C LEU A 102 -1.68 -11.04 1.30
N ASN A 103 -3.00 -11.03 1.13
CA ASN A 103 -3.61 -10.66 -0.15
C ASN A 103 -3.31 -9.20 -0.51
N ALA A 104 -3.47 -8.27 0.44
CA ALA A 104 -3.18 -6.86 0.23
C ALA A 104 -1.69 -6.62 -0.07
N ALA A 105 -0.79 -7.25 0.68
CA ALA A 105 0.65 -7.18 0.42
C ALA A 105 1.03 -7.67 -0.99
N ASN A 106 0.39 -8.74 -1.46
CA ASN A 106 0.63 -9.33 -2.77
C ASN A 106 -0.09 -8.59 -3.91
N ALA A 107 -1.05 -7.70 -3.62
CA ALA A 107 -1.77 -6.90 -4.61
C ALA A 107 -0.91 -5.76 -5.20
N ARG A 108 0.40 -5.74 -4.94
CA ARG A 108 1.30 -4.86 -5.69
C ARG A 108 1.28 -5.16 -7.19
N TRP A 109 1.10 -6.41 -7.57
CA TRP A 109 1.05 -6.82 -8.98
C TRP A 109 -0.26 -7.55 -9.25
N VAL A 110 -1.09 -6.95 -10.11
CA VAL A 110 -2.41 -7.48 -10.46
C VAL A 110 -2.59 -7.49 -11.97
N SER A 111 -3.37 -8.47 -12.47
CA SER A 111 -3.79 -8.49 -13.86
C SER A 111 -4.68 -7.27 -14.14
N LEU A 112 -4.27 -6.45 -15.10
CA LEU A 112 -5.09 -5.33 -15.56
C LEU A 112 -6.25 -5.85 -16.41
N TYR A 113 -6.06 -6.93 -17.18
CA TYR A 113 -7.11 -7.55 -17.97
C TYR A 113 -8.21 -8.10 -17.05
N ASP A 114 -7.86 -8.87 -16.02
CA ASP A 114 -8.84 -9.40 -15.05
C ASP A 114 -9.56 -8.27 -14.31
N SER A 115 -8.83 -7.21 -13.93
CA SER A 115 -9.39 -6.07 -13.22
C SER A 115 -10.41 -5.30 -14.06
N LEU A 116 -10.14 -5.10 -15.34
CA LEU A 116 -11.05 -4.45 -16.27
C LEU A 116 -12.25 -5.35 -16.62
N TYR A 117 -11.99 -6.64 -16.84
CA TYR A 117 -13.03 -7.61 -17.17
C TYR A 117 -14.03 -7.80 -16.02
N GLY A 118 -13.52 -7.83 -14.76
CA GLY A 118 -14.31 -8.10 -13.56
C GLY A 118 -15.00 -6.88 -12.94
N THR A 119 -14.87 -5.67 -13.53
CA THR A 119 -15.45 -4.43 -13.00
C THR A 119 -16.37 -3.74 -14.01
N ASN A 120 -17.08 -2.70 -13.59
CA ASN A 120 -17.98 -1.92 -14.46
C ASN A 120 -17.29 -0.74 -15.18
N ILE A 121 -15.96 -0.70 -15.24
CA ILE A 121 -15.21 0.31 -16.02
C ILE A 121 -15.52 0.19 -17.51
N ILE A 122 -15.64 -1.04 -17.99
CA ILE A 122 -16.15 -1.34 -19.33
C ILE A 122 -17.60 -1.76 -19.16
N GLU A 123 -18.50 -0.96 -19.71
CA GLU A 123 -19.94 -1.25 -19.65
C GLU A 123 -20.24 -2.62 -20.25
N SER A 124 -21.10 -3.38 -19.61
CA SER A 124 -21.64 -4.64 -20.12
C SER A 124 -23.17 -4.51 -20.20
N GLU A 125 -23.78 -5.12 -21.18
CA GLU A 125 -25.23 -5.30 -21.19
C GLU A 125 -25.68 -6.07 -19.94
N GLU A 126 -26.84 -5.71 -19.37
CA GLU A 126 -27.38 -6.35 -18.18
C GLU A 126 -27.51 -7.86 -18.36
N GLY A 127 -26.95 -8.62 -17.42
CA GLY A 127 -27.02 -10.09 -17.42
C GLY A 127 -25.72 -10.80 -17.75
N GLY A 128 -24.58 -10.28 -17.22
CA GLY A 128 -23.25 -10.87 -17.44
C GLY A 128 -23.25 -12.40 -17.34
N SER A 129 -22.83 -13.06 -18.39
CA SER A 129 -22.68 -14.51 -18.48
C SER A 129 -21.70 -14.99 -17.39
N GLU A 130 -22.01 -16.09 -16.70
CA GLU A 130 -21.06 -16.82 -15.85
C GLU A 130 -19.84 -17.35 -16.65
N ARG A 131 -19.92 -17.29 -17.97
CA ARG A 131 -18.88 -17.73 -18.90
C ARG A 131 -18.14 -16.53 -19.49
N TYR A 132 -16.89 -16.75 -19.89
CA TYR A 132 -16.11 -15.74 -20.60
C TYR A 132 -16.81 -15.29 -21.88
N ASP A 133 -16.93 -13.97 -22.04
CA ASP A 133 -17.44 -13.31 -23.23
C ASP A 133 -16.26 -12.76 -24.07
N PRO A 134 -16.04 -13.30 -25.29
CA PRO A 134 -14.96 -12.85 -26.17
C PRO A 134 -15.09 -11.38 -26.60
N ASN A 135 -16.29 -10.86 -26.76
CA ASN A 135 -16.51 -9.46 -27.16
C ASN A 135 -16.05 -8.52 -26.03
N ARG A 136 -16.42 -8.83 -24.79
CA ARG A 136 -15.95 -8.11 -23.62
C ARG A 136 -14.42 -8.20 -23.48
N GLY A 137 -13.84 -9.38 -23.76
CA GLY A 137 -12.39 -9.55 -23.80
C GLY A 137 -11.70 -8.65 -24.82
N GLN A 138 -12.27 -8.47 -26.01
CA GLN A 138 -11.75 -7.54 -27.03
C GLN A 138 -11.82 -6.08 -26.58
N GLU A 139 -12.91 -5.66 -25.93
CA GLU A 139 -13.00 -4.30 -25.37
C GLU A 139 -11.97 -4.07 -24.27
N VAL A 140 -11.65 -5.07 -23.44
CA VAL A 140 -10.55 -4.99 -22.46
C VAL A 140 -9.21 -4.76 -23.15
N ILE A 141 -8.90 -5.57 -24.18
CA ILE A 141 -7.65 -5.42 -24.96
C ILE A 141 -7.59 -4.00 -25.57
N LYS A 142 -8.65 -3.57 -26.22
CA LYS A 142 -8.75 -2.23 -26.82
C LYS A 142 -8.53 -1.12 -25.79
N TYR A 143 -9.18 -1.19 -24.63
CA TYR A 143 -9.02 -0.22 -23.55
C TYR A 143 -7.55 -0.12 -23.10
N VAL A 144 -6.88 -1.25 -22.88
CA VAL A 144 -5.48 -1.26 -22.45
C VAL A 144 -4.55 -0.72 -23.54
N ARG A 145 -4.83 -0.99 -24.82
CA ARG A 145 -4.06 -0.41 -25.93
C ARG A 145 -4.20 1.11 -25.98
N GLU A 146 -5.42 1.62 -25.84
CA GLU A 146 -5.68 3.07 -25.76
C GLU A 146 -5.04 3.73 -24.55
N PHE A 147 -5.03 3.04 -23.42
CA PHE A 147 -4.33 3.48 -22.24
C PHE A 147 -2.82 3.60 -22.49
N PHE A 148 -2.22 2.60 -23.13
CA PHE A 148 -0.79 2.66 -23.47
C PHE A 148 -0.47 3.73 -24.51
N ASP A 149 -1.34 4.00 -25.48
CA ASP A 149 -1.17 5.12 -26.42
C ASP A 149 -1.09 6.47 -25.70
N LYS A 150 -1.80 6.63 -24.57
CA LYS A 150 -1.78 7.84 -23.75
C LYS A 150 -0.52 7.93 -22.85
N CYS A 151 -0.15 6.84 -22.19
CA CYS A 151 0.88 6.88 -21.15
C CYS A 151 2.26 6.37 -21.60
N ILE A 152 2.33 5.51 -22.63
CA ILE A 152 3.56 4.90 -23.17
C ILE A 152 3.51 4.92 -24.71
N PRO A 153 3.39 6.10 -25.36
CA PRO A 153 3.14 6.17 -26.79
C PRO A 153 4.29 5.61 -27.61
N ILE A 154 3.94 4.99 -28.74
CA ILE A 154 4.86 4.58 -29.81
C ILE A 154 5.00 5.74 -30.80
N GLU A 155 6.19 5.97 -31.31
CA GLU A 155 6.39 6.98 -32.34
C GLU A 155 5.87 6.47 -33.69
N GLY A 156 4.97 7.22 -34.32
CA GLY A 156 4.47 6.97 -35.67
C GLY A 156 3.41 5.86 -35.80
N THR A 157 3.02 5.18 -34.72
CA THR A 157 1.94 4.17 -34.73
C THR A 157 1.25 4.07 -33.36
N SER A 158 0.23 3.22 -33.27
CA SER A 158 -0.54 2.95 -32.04
C SER A 158 -0.28 1.53 -31.56
N TRP A 159 -0.39 1.34 -30.24
CA TRP A 159 -0.39 0.01 -29.61
C TRP A 159 -1.47 -0.94 -30.15
N LYS A 160 -2.54 -0.39 -30.72
CA LYS A 160 -3.60 -1.18 -31.37
C LYS A 160 -3.13 -1.96 -32.60
N ASN A 161 -2.07 -1.47 -33.24
CA ASN A 161 -1.64 -1.96 -34.56
C ASN A 161 -0.38 -2.82 -34.53
N ILE A 162 0.14 -3.14 -33.34
CA ILE A 162 1.40 -3.88 -33.21
C ILE A 162 1.21 -5.37 -33.50
N ALA A 163 2.25 -5.98 -34.13
CA ALA A 163 2.26 -7.41 -34.46
C ALA A 163 3.23 -8.21 -33.59
N SER A 164 4.32 -7.63 -33.09
CA SER A 164 5.25 -8.30 -32.18
C SER A 164 6.17 -7.32 -31.45
N LEU A 165 6.79 -7.82 -30.38
CA LEU A 165 7.76 -7.12 -29.57
C LEU A 165 9.08 -7.89 -29.54
N LYS A 166 10.22 -7.20 -29.71
CA LYS A 166 11.57 -7.78 -29.59
C LYS A 166 12.51 -6.80 -28.91
N ILE A 167 13.62 -7.28 -28.41
CA ILE A 167 14.67 -6.45 -27.86
C ILE A 167 15.88 -6.48 -28.81
N LYS A 168 16.28 -5.32 -29.29
CA LYS A 168 17.48 -5.14 -30.14
C LYS A 168 18.32 -3.99 -29.62
N ASN A 169 19.62 -4.17 -29.50
CA ASN A 169 20.57 -3.14 -29.08
C ASN A 169 20.14 -2.46 -27.75
N ASN A 170 19.69 -3.26 -26.78
CA ASN A 170 19.23 -2.78 -25.46
C ASN A 170 17.99 -1.88 -25.51
N ASP A 171 17.19 -1.95 -26.57
CA ASP A 171 15.98 -1.15 -26.74
C ASP A 171 14.78 -2.03 -27.15
N LEU A 172 13.57 -1.58 -26.82
CA LEU A 172 12.35 -2.22 -27.26
C LEU A 172 12.05 -1.88 -28.72
N VAL A 173 11.96 -2.90 -29.53
CA VAL A 173 11.56 -2.80 -30.96
C VAL A 173 10.14 -3.36 -31.09
N ILE A 174 9.30 -2.57 -31.68
CA ILE A 174 7.89 -2.86 -31.88
C ILE A 174 7.69 -3.05 -33.38
N TYR A 175 7.06 -4.15 -33.77
CA TYR A 175 6.80 -4.46 -35.16
C TYR A 175 5.33 -4.23 -35.50
N LYS A 176 5.10 -3.60 -36.61
CA LYS A 176 3.83 -3.55 -37.32
C LYS A 176 4.12 -3.85 -38.80
N ASP A 177 3.53 -4.90 -39.33
CA ASP A 177 3.90 -5.43 -40.64
C ASP A 177 5.42 -5.67 -40.67
N ASP A 178 6.12 -5.20 -41.68
CA ASP A 178 7.58 -5.31 -41.83
C ASP A 178 8.36 -4.12 -41.29
N TYR A 179 7.68 -3.17 -40.65
CA TYR A 179 8.30 -1.93 -40.13
C TYR A 179 8.63 -2.03 -38.67
N GLU A 180 9.78 -1.39 -38.29
CA GLU A 180 10.25 -1.26 -36.91
C GLU A 180 9.86 0.10 -36.33
N TYR A 181 9.27 0.09 -35.16
CA TYR A 181 8.90 1.26 -34.37
C TYR A 181 9.58 1.25 -33.01
N ARG A 182 9.59 2.39 -32.33
CA ARG A 182 10.15 2.57 -30.98
C ARG A 182 9.16 3.34 -30.11
N LEU A 183 9.35 3.23 -28.79
CA LEU A 183 8.68 4.12 -27.87
C LEU A 183 9.11 5.56 -28.12
N LYS A 184 8.17 6.50 -28.07
CA LYS A 184 8.46 7.94 -28.15
C LYS A 184 9.44 8.38 -27.05
N ASP A 185 9.32 7.82 -25.85
CA ASP A 185 10.29 7.96 -24.77
C ASP A 185 10.90 6.58 -24.46
N LYS A 186 12.15 6.39 -24.89
CA LYS A 186 12.90 5.13 -24.70
C LYS A 186 13.19 4.81 -23.23
N ASN A 187 13.08 5.79 -22.30
CA ASN A 187 13.26 5.54 -20.87
C ASN A 187 12.07 4.83 -20.24
N LYS A 188 10.96 4.74 -20.95
CA LYS A 188 9.80 3.96 -20.52
C LYS A 188 10.00 2.44 -20.68
N PHE A 189 10.95 2.00 -21.48
CA PHE A 189 11.37 0.59 -21.52
C PHE A 189 12.36 0.33 -20.36
N VAL A 190 12.05 -0.66 -19.53
CA VAL A 190 12.81 -0.99 -18.31
C VAL A 190 13.59 -2.29 -18.45
N GLY A 191 12.97 -3.30 -19.08
CA GLY A 191 13.57 -4.62 -19.22
C GLY A 191 12.60 -5.66 -19.78
N TYR A 192 13.00 -6.93 -19.69
CA TYR A 192 12.23 -8.04 -20.27
C TYR A 192 12.53 -9.35 -19.53
N ARG A 193 11.74 -10.39 -19.84
CA ARG A 193 11.96 -11.77 -19.42
C ARG A 193 11.92 -12.69 -20.65
N GLY A 194 12.71 -13.76 -20.62
CA GLY A 194 12.84 -14.71 -21.73
C GLY A 194 13.92 -14.31 -22.72
N ASP A 195 13.82 -14.77 -23.97
CA ASP A 195 14.76 -14.47 -25.05
C ASP A 195 14.51 -13.08 -25.67
N ALA A 196 15.57 -12.37 -26.04
CA ALA A 196 15.45 -11.01 -26.59
C ALA A 196 14.67 -10.96 -27.93
N ASN A 197 14.77 -12.00 -28.77
CA ASN A 197 14.03 -12.07 -30.01
C ASN A 197 12.59 -12.59 -29.85
N LYS A 198 12.31 -13.28 -28.74
CA LYS A 198 10.99 -13.83 -28.41
C LYS A 198 10.75 -13.68 -26.91
N PRO A 199 10.56 -12.44 -26.40
CA PRO A 199 10.37 -12.23 -24.99
C PRO A 199 9.06 -12.85 -24.49
N GLU A 200 9.12 -13.43 -23.29
CA GLU A 200 7.93 -13.89 -22.55
C GLU A 200 7.19 -12.72 -21.90
N ALA A 201 7.94 -11.67 -21.55
CA ALA A 201 7.37 -10.44 -21.01
C ALA A 201 8.27 -9.24 -21.31
N VAL A 202 7.63 -8.09 -21.48
CA VAL A 202 8.29 -6.78 -21.62
C VAL A 202 7.84 -5.89 -20.49
N ILE A 203 8.82 -5.22 -19.83
CA ILE A 203 8.56 -4.32 -18.71
C ILE A 203 8.68 -2.88 -19.20
N VAL A 204 7.60 -2.15 -19.05
CA VAL A 204 7.53 -0.70 -19.32
C VAL A 204 7.11 0.04 -18.07
N GLN A 205 7.33 1.35 -18.02
CA GLN A 205 6.97 2.18 -16.87
C GLN A 205 6.32 3.50 -17.27
N ASN A 206 5.47 4.00 -16.39
CA ASN A 206 4.98 5.37 -16.43
C ASN A 206 4.90 5.92 -15.00
N ASN A 207 5.44 7.13 -14.75
CA ASN A 207 5.51 7.74 -13.42
C ASN A 207 6.10 6.80 -12.36
N LYS A 208 7.13 6.02 -12.74
CA LYS A 208 7.80 4.99 -11.93
C LYS A 208 6.94 3.77 -11.55
N LEU A 209 5.70 3.68 -12.01
CA LEU A 209 4.89 2.47 -11.93
C LEU A 209 5.13 1.59 -13.16
N HIS A 210 5.29 0.29 -12.92
CA HIS A 210 5.63 -0.67 -13.96
C HIS A 210 4.41 -1.41 -14.49
N PHE A 211 4.49 -1.80 -15.77
CA PHE A 211 3.57 -2.71 -16.42
C PHE A 211 4.39 -3.85 -17.03
N GLU A 212 4.05 -5.08 -16.68
CA GLU A 212 4.60 -6.28 -17.30
C GLU A 212 3.64 -6.75 -18.39
N ILE A 213 4.02 -6.57 -19.64
CA ILE A 213 3.27 -7.03 -20.81
C ILE A 213 3.63 -8.49 -21.04
N ILE A 214 2.70 -9.41 -20.75
CA ILE A 214 2.89 -10.85 -20.88
C ILE A 214 2.63 -11.27 -22.32
N ILE A 215 3.60 -11.95 -22.93
CA ILE A 215 3.51 -12.44 -24.33
C ILE A 215 3.41 -13.95 -24.27
N ASN A 216 2.23 -14.48 -24.56
CA ASN A 216 1.94 -15.91 -24.63
C ASN A 216 0.87 -16.17 -25.70
N PRO A 217 1.26 -16.31 -26.98
CA PRO A 217 0.31 -16.55 -28.08
C PRO A 217 -0.55 -17.80 -27.92
N GLY A 218 -0.12 -18.77 -27.11
CA GLY A 218 -0.88 -19.99 -26.82
C GLY A 218 -1.93 -19.84 -25.73
N ALA A 219 -1.99 -18.70 -25.05
CA ALA A 219 -3.01 -18.45 -24.03
C ALA A 219 -4.37 -18.13 -24.65
N PHE A 220 -5.45 -18.58 -24.00
CA PHE A 220 -6.81 -18.31 -24.45
C PHE A 220 -7.10 -16.80 -24.56
N SER A 221 -6.62 -16.00 -23.62
CA SER A 221 -6.76 -14.54 -23.61
C SER A 221 -6.04 -13.83 -24.78
N ALA A 222 -5.03 -14.48 -25.39
CA ALA A 222 -4.30 -13.97 -26.54
C ALA A 222 -4.89 -14.38 -27.90
N ALA A 223 -5.97 -15.16 -27.94
CA ALA A 223 -6.52 -15.74 -29.17
C ALA A 223 -6.90 -14.67 -30.22
N HIS A 224 -7.19 -13.46 -29.81
CA HIS A 224 -7.57 -12.34 -30.68
C HIS A 224 -6.54 -11.19 -30.67
N ASP A 225 -5.34 -11.42 -30.12
CA ASP A 225 -4.26 -10.44 -30.09
C ASP A 225 -3.14 -10.82 -31.05
N ILE A 226 -2.94 -10.04 -32.12
CA ILE A 226 -1.95 -10.29 -33.14
C ILE A 226 -0.53 -10.34 -32.58
N ALA A 227 -0.24 -9.51 -31.57
CA ALA A 227 1.07 -9.47 -30.91
C ALA A 227 1.25 -10.61 -29.89
N GLY A 228 0.24 -11.46 -29.68
CA GLY A 228 0.25 -12.57 -28.73
C GLY A 228 0.30 -12.12 -27.27
N ILE A 229 -0.16 -10.90 -26.96
CA ILE A 229 -0.21 -10.39 -25.59
C ILE A 229 -1.41 -11.03 -24.89
N SER A 230 -1.12 -11.80 -23.85
CA SER A 230 -2.13 -12.53 -23.09
C SER A 230 -2.62 -11.78 -21.84
N ASP A 231 -1.81 -10.86 -21.31
CA ASP A 231 -2.18 -10.05 -20.14
C ASP A 231 -1.23 -8.85 -20.00
N VAL A 232 -1.64 -7.90 -19.21
CA VAL A 232 -0.80 -6.81 -18.67
C VAL A 232 -0.90 -6.83 -17.16
N ILE A 233 0.22 -7.15 -16.51
CA ILE A 233 0.29 -7.08 -15.04
C ILE A 233 0.71 -5.69 -14.63
N ALA A 234 -0.16 -4.96 -13.96
CA ALA A 234 0.10 -3.60 -13.49
C ALA A 234 0.69 -3.60 -12.09
N GLU A 235 1.72 -2.77 -11.85
CA GLU A 235 2.14 -2.42 -10.51
C GLU A 235 1.07 -1.51 -9.90
N SER A 236 0.40 -2.00 -8.86
CA SER A 236 -0.80 -1.42 -8.27
C SER A 236 -0.55 -0.97 -6.84
N ALA A 237 -0.88 -1.77 -5.84
CA ALA A 237 -0.71 -1.38 -4.44
C ALA A 237 0.78 -1.28 -4.06
N VAL A 238 1.39 -0.10 -4.19
CA VAL A 238 2.83 0.10 -3.89
C VAL A 238 3.10 0.10 -2.39
N SER A 239 2.12 0.51 -1.58
CA SER A 239 2.17 0.43 -0.12
C SER A 239 0.87 -0.10 0.46
N THR A 240 0.95 -0.73 1.63
CA THR A 240 -0.19 -1.26 2.36
C THR A 240 -0.07 -0.94 3.84
N ILE A 241 -1.08 -0.30 4.39
CA ILE A 241 -1.21 -0.04 5.82
C ILE A 241 -1.84 -1.27 6.47
N CYS A 242 -1.06 -1.99 7.28
CA CYS A 242 -1.56 -3.02 8.19
C CYS A 242 -2.17 -2.30 9.40
N ASP A 243 -3.47 -2.47 9.62
CA ASP A 243 -4.21 -1.65 10.55
C ASP A 243 -4.47 -2.36 11.88
N ASN A 244 -4.14 -1.68 12.99
CA ASN A 244 -4.51 -2.07 14.35
C ASN A 244 -5.68 -1.25 14.89
N GLU A 245 -6.25 -0.35 14.11
CA GLU A 245 -7.23 0.62 14.59
C GLU A 245 -8.62 0.41 13.98
N ASP A 246 -9.08 1.26 13.08
CA ASP A 246 -10.50 1.32 12.67
C ASP A 246 -11.05 0.03 12.04
N SER A 247 -10.23 -0.76 11.37
CA SER A 247 -10.64 -2.02 10.76
C SER A 247 -10.48 -3.24 11.66
N VAL A 248 -10.07 -3.05 12.92
CA VAL A 248 -9.79 -4.12 13.89
C VAL A 248 -10.55 -3.85 15.18
N ALA A 249 -11.13 -4.91 15.76
CA ALA A 249 -11.64 -4.90 17.12
C ALA A 249 -10.76 -5.82 17.98
N ALA A 250 -9.69 -5.28 18.56
CA ALA A 250 -8.76 -5.97 19.45
C ALA A 250 -8.98 -5.47 20.88
N VAL A 251 -9.86 -6.14 21.61
CA VAL A 251 -10.40 -5.65 22.89
C VAL A 251 -9.61 -6.10 24.12
N ASP A 252 -8.77 -7.12 23.98
CA ASP A 252 -7.99 -7.72 25.06
C ASP A 252 -6.59 -8.16 24.62
N ALA A 253 -5.89 -8.85 25.54
CA ALA A 253 -4.53 -9.34 25.28
C ALA A 253 -4.50 -10.42 24.19
N GLU A 254 -5.49 -11.28 24.10
CA GLU A 254 -5.54 -12.36 23.14
C GLU A 254 -5.67 -11.83 21.72
N ASP A 255 -6.57 -10.90 21.50
CA ASP A 255 -6.76 -10.19 20.23
C ASP A 255 -5.49 -9.43 19.80
N LYS A 256 -4.90 -8.68 20.74
CA LYS A 256 -3.67 -7.93 20.46
C LYS A 256 -2.51 -8.84 20.09
N VAL A 257 -2.39 -9.99 20.72
CA VAL A 257 -1.37 -10.99 20.38
C VAL A 257 -1.56 -11.52 18.95
N VAL A 258 -2.78 -11.72 18.48
CA VAL A 258 -3.05 -12.12 17.08
C VAL A 258 -2.53 -11.03 16.12
N CYS A 259 -2.88 -9.76 16.37
CA CYS A 259 -2.41 -8.63 15.56
C CYS A 259 -0.88 -8.56 15.51
N TYR A 260 -0.24 -8.62 16.66
CA TYR A 260 1.23 -8.51 16.76
C TYR A 260 1.96 -9.71 16.17
N ARG A 261 1.43 -10.94 16.29
CA ARG A 261 2.00 -12.13 15.65
C ARG A 261 1.94 -12.03 14.13
N ASN A 262 0.83 -11.54 13.58
CA ASN A 262 0.72 -11.35 12.14
C ASN A 262 1.71 -10.30 11.65
N TRP A 263 1.82 -9.15 12.33
CA TRP A 263 2.82 -8.13 12.01
C TRP A 263 4.26 -8.66 12.12
N LEU A 264 4.58 -9.37 13.19
CA LEU A 264 5.89 -10.01 13.36
C LEU A 264 6.19 -10.98 12.22
N GLY A 265 5.21 -11.81 11.83
CA GLY A 265 5.35 -12.76 10.72
C GLY A 265 5.60 -12.08 9.38
N LEU A 266 5.00 -10.91 9.14
CA LEU A 266 5.26 -10.08 7.96
C LEU A 266 6.69 -9.54 7.97
N MET A 267 7.14 -8.97 9.09
CA MET A 267 8.49 -8.41 9.24
C MET A 267 9.57 -9.49 9.20
N LYS A 268 9.27 -10.69 9.67
CA LYS A 268 10.13 -11.87 9.52
C LYS A 268 10.06 -12.49 8.12
N SER A 269 9.11 -12.09 7.29
CA SER A 269 8.79 -12.64 5.97
C SER A 269 8.45 -14.14 6.01
N ASN A 270 7.82 -14.60 7.08
CA ASN A 270 7.43 -16.00 7.27
C ASN A 270 5.94 -16.20 7.62
N LEU A 271 5.13 -15.12 7.57
CA LEU A 271 3.69 -15.25 7.71
C LEU A 271 3.13 -16.08 6.55
N LYS A 272 2.34 -17.09 6.90
CA LYS A 272 1.65 -17.95 5.94
C LYS A 272 0.32 -18.41 6.50
N VAL A 273 -0.62 -18.65 5.61
CA VAL A 273 -1.97 -19.13 5.93
C VAL A 273 -2.35 -20.22 4.95
N GLU A 274 -2.85 -21.32 5.47
CA GLU A 274 -3.47 -22.36 4.68
C GLU A 274 -4.99 -22.19 4.64
N PHE A 275 -5.58 -22.41 3.49
CA PHE A 275 -7.03 -22.37 3.31
C PHE A 275 -7.47 -23.33 2.21
N GLU A 276 -8.67 -23.84 2.35
CA GLU A 276 -9.28 -24.72 1.35
C GLU A 276 -9.93 -23.90 0.22
N LYS A 277 -9.66 -24.29 -1.03
CA LYS A 277 -10.36 -23.77 -2.22
C LYS A 277 -10.56 -24.91 -3.20
N ASN A 278 -11.81 -25.19 -3.59
CA ASN A 278 -12.18 -26.24 -4.54
C ASN A 278 -11.62 -27.63 -4.15
N GLY A 279 -11.70 -27.99 -2.87
CA GLY A 279 -11.21 -29.27 -2.33
C GLY A 279 -9.68 -29.40 -2.25
N LYS A 280 -8.93 -28.30 -2.46
CA LYS A 280 -7.47 -28.28 -2.35
C LYS A 280 -7.02 -27.32 -1.26
N ILE A 281 -6.06 -27.75 -0.46
CA ILE A 281 -5.40 -26.88 0.52
C ILE A 281 -4.36 -26.03 -0.23
N LEU A 282 -4.50 -24.72 -0.11
CA LEU A 282 -3.61 -23.73 -0.69
C LEU A 282 -2.89 -22.96 0.41
N GLU A 283 -1.58 -22.78 0.27
CA GLU A 283 -0.78 -21.90 1.13
C GLU A 283 -0.70 -20.50 0.52
N ARG A 284 -1.02 -19.49 1.32
CA ARG A 284 -0.77 -18.08 1.00
C ARG A 284 0.39 -17.55 1.83
N LYS A 285 1.34 -16.90 1.18
CA LYS A 285 2.52 -16.25 1.77
C LYS A 285 2.89 -15.01 0.97
N LEU A 286 3.86 -14.24 1.47
CA LEU A 286 4.39 -13.08 0.74
C LEU A 286 5.04 -13.54 -0.58
N ASN A 287 4.70 -12.86 -1.67
CA ASN A 287 5.29 -13.10 -2.99
C ASN A 287 6.78 -12.76 -2.99
N PRO A 288 7.62 -13.52 -3.72
CA PRO A 288 9.01 -13.16 -3.94
C PRO A 288 9.12 -11.92 -4.82
N ASP A 289 10.31 -11.32 -4.84
CA ASP A 289 10.62 -10.27 -5.81
C ASP A 289 10.60 -10.83 -7.23
N ARG A 290 10.25 -9.97 -8.20
CA ARG A 290 10.14 -10.31 -9.62
C ARG A 290 11.48 -10.06 -10.30
N SER A 291 11.94 -11.02 -11.09
CA SER A 291 13.26 -10.99 -11.72
C SER A 291 13.14 -10.82 -13.22
N TYR A 292 13.96 -9.93 -13.79
CA TYR A 292 13.99 -9.58 -15.21
C TYR A 292 15.44 -9.33 -15.66
N ILE A 293 15.61 -9.12 -16.94
CA ILE A 293 16.82 -8.60 -17.57
C ILE A 293 16.57 -7.12 -17.88
N ALA A 294 17.36 -6.23 -17.29
CA ALA A 294 17.28 -4.80 -17.56
C ALA A 294 17.75 -4.48 -18.99
N LYS A 295 17.38 -3.31 -19.49
CA LYS A 295 17.80 -2.83 -20.83
C LYS A 295 19.29 -2.88 -21.08
N ASN A 296 20.11 -2.78 -20.04
CA ASN A 296 21.59 -2.87 -20.12
C ASN A 296 22.13 -4.32 -20.02
N GLY A 297 21.27 -5.33 -20.08
CA GLY A 297 21.62 -6.74 -19.97
C GLY A 297 21.91 -7.27 -18.57
N LYS A 298 21.88 -6.40 -17.54
CA LYS A 298 22.09 -6.81 -16.16
C LYS A 298 20.80 -7.35 -15.55
N GLY A 299 20.92 -8.15 -14.47
CA GLY A 299 19.75 -8.57 -13.70
C GLY A 299 19.02 -7.40 -13.08
N LEU A 300 17.69 -7.39 -13.17
CA LEU A 300 16.78 -6.42 -12.56
C LEU A 300 15.85 -7.16 -11.60
N LYS A 301 15.69 -6.63 -10.39
CA LYS A 301 14.69 -7.12 -9.44
C LYS A 301 13.73 -5.98 -9.09
N LEU A 302 12.44 -6.24 -9.26
CA LEU A 302 11.36 -5.37 -8.81
C LEU A 302 10.71 -5.98 -7.57
N HIS A 303 10.22 -5.15 -6.67
CA HIS A 303 9.53 -5.61 -5.46
C HIS A 303 8.29 -6.43 -5.83
N GLY A 304 8.16 -7.64 -5.29
CA GLY A 304 7.02 -8.53 -5.56
C GLY A 304 5.79 -8.24 -4.71
N ARG A 305 5.90 -7.36 -3.71
CA ARG A 305 4.88 -7.03 -2.72
C ARG A 305 4.93 -5.57 -2.33
N SER A 306 3.84 -5.07 -1.73
CA SER A 306 3.74 -3.71 -1.19
C SER A 306 4.78 -3.45 -0.11
N LEU A 307 5.22 -2.20 0.02
CA LEU A 307 5.84 -1.72 1.25
C LEU A 307 4.79 -1.71 2.35
N LEU A 308 5.05 -2.41 3.45
CA LEU A 308 4.11 -2.52 4.56
C LEU A 308 4.40 -1.46 5.62
N LEU A 309 3.35 -0.74 6.01
CA LEU A 309 3.29 0.17 7.13
C LEU A 309 2.39 -0.44 8.20
N ILE A 310 2.57 -0.07 9.47
CA ILE A 310 1.66 -0.43 10.55
C ILE A 310 0.93 0.81 11.06
N ARG A 311 -0.41 0.78 11.12
CA ARG A 311 -1.17 1.83 11.80
C ARG A 311 -1.42 1.42 13.24
N ASN A 312 -0.79 2.12 14.18
CA ASN A 312 -1.04 1.94 15.60
C ASN A 312 -2.30 2.68 16.00
N VAL A 313 -2.91 2.26 17.11
CA VAL A 313 -4.10 2.91 17.67
C VAL A 313 -3.79 4.36 18.08
N GLY A 314 -4.77 5.25 17.95
CA GLY A 314 -4.69 6.65 18.34
C GLY A 314 -4.54 6.86 19.85
N HIS A 315 -4.37 8.11 20.26
CA HIS A 315 -4.04 8.47 21.65
C HIS A 315 -5.22 8.36 22.63
N LEU A 316 -6.45 8.25 22.15
CA LEU A 316 -7.66 8.20 22.97
C LEU A 316 -7.83 6.86 23.70
N MET A 317 -7.44 5.76 23.07
CA MET A 317 -7.78 4.41 23.50
C MET A 317 -6.85 3.89 24.58
N THR A 318 -7.42 3.10 25.49
CA THR A 318 -6.72 2.25 26.46
C THR A 318 -7.04 0.78 26.18
N ASN A 319 -6.25 -0.15 26.72
CA ASN A 319 -6.45 -1.57 26.52
C ASN A 319 -6.10 -2.37 27.80
N PRO A 320 -6.96 -3.33 28.22
CA PRO A 320 -6.74 -4.13 29.41
C PRO A 320 -5.64 -5.20 29.25
N ALA A 321 -5.02 -5.32 28.09
CA ALA A 321 -3.92 -6.29 27.86
C ALA A 321 -2.75 -6.09 28.82
N ILE A 322 -2.52 -4.86 29.28
CA ILE A 322 -1.54 -4.52 30.32
C ILE A 322 -2.16 -3.53 31.29
N LEU A 323 -2.07 -3.83 32.58
CA LEU A 323 -2.50 -2.92 33.65
C LEU A 323 -1.31 -2.19 34.24
N LEU A 324 -1.49 -0.91 34.51
CA LEU A 324 -0.51 -0.06 35.20
C LEU A 324 -0.52 -0.32 36.71
N LYS A 325 0.41 0.28 37.45
CA LYS A 325 0.53 0.10 38.91
C LYS A 325 -0.73 0.50 39.69
N ASP A 326 -1.47 1.47 39.19
CA ASP A 326 -2.73 1.96 39.77
C ASP A 326 -3.97 1.12 39.34
N GLY A 327 -3.76 0.05 38.61
CA GLY A 327 -4.83 -0.80 38.08
C GLY A 327 -5.53 -0.24 36.82
N SER A 328 -5.13 0.95 36.31
CA SER A 328 -5.67 1.47 35.07
C SER A 328 -5.07 0.77 33.85
N GLU A 329 -5.82 0.76 32.76
CA GLU A 329 -5.39 0.20 31.49
C GLU A 329 -4.24 1.00 30.86
N ILE A 330 -3.35 0.32 30.14
CA ILE A 330 -2.28 0.97 29.39
C ILE A 330 -2.84 1.82 28.24
N PRO A 331 -2.31 3.03 27.98
CA PRO A 331 -2.59 3.72 26.72
C PRO A 331 -2.19 2.84 25.52
N GLU A 332 -3.20 2.42 24.76
CA GLU A 332 -3.03 1.40 23.71
C GLU A 332 -2.05 1.84 22.62
N GLY A 333 -2.08 3.12 22.26
CA GLY A 333 -1.16 3.66 21.25
C GLY A 333 0.32 3.64 21.68
N ILE A 334 0.63 3.71 22.99
CA ILE A 334 1.99 3.58 23.51
C ILE A 334 2.42 2.10 23.48
N MET A 335 1.54 1.20 23.92
CA MET A 335 1.77 -0.24 23.83
C MET A 335 2.03 -0.68 22.38
N ASP A 336 1.19 -0.26 21.44
CA ASP A 336 1.37 -0.55 20.03
C ASP A 336 2.72 -0.05 19.51
N ALA A 337 3.12 1.19 19.84
CA ALA A 337 4.37 1.77 19.37
C ALA A 337 5.58 0.92 19.77
N PHE A 338 5.60 0.42 21.00
CA PHE A 338 6.68 -0.44 21.48
C PHE A 338 6.69 -1.81 20.81
N ILE A 339 5.55 -2.48 20.78
CA ILE A 339 5.48 -3.89 20.31
C ILE A 339 5.62 -3.94 18.79
N THR A 340 4.95 -3.05 18.06
CA THR A 340 5.03 -3.05 16.59
C THR A 340 6.41 -2.64 16.09
N THR A 341 7.10 -1.72 16.79
CA THR A 341 8.49 -1.35 16.47
C THR A 341 9.44 -2.52 16.77
N ALA A 342 9.29 -3.19 17.92
CA ALA A 342 10.10 -4.35 18.25
C ALA A 342 9.95 -5.48 17.21
N ALA A 343 8.73 -5.71 16.71
CA ALA A 343 8.48 -6.64 15.62
C ALA A 343 9.16 -6.19 14.31
N ALA A 344 9.11 -4.89 14.00
CA ALA A 344 9.66 -4.36 12.74
C ALA A 344 11.21 -4.36 12.70
N ILE A 345 11.90 -4.37 13.83
CA ILE A 345 13.37 -4.50 13.90
C ILE A 345 13.87 -5.76 13.18
N HIS A 346 13.06 -6.82 13.10
CA HIS A 346 13.41 -8.04 12.37
C HIS A 346 13.62 -7.79 10.87
N ASP A 347 13.00 -6.79 10.28
CA ASP A 347 13.21 -6.44 8.86
C ASP A 347 14.45 -5.58 8.62
N LEU A 348 14.87 -4.75 9.58
CA LEU A 348 15.96 -3.79 9.40
C LEU A 348 17.27 -4.44 8.91
N LYS A 349 17.58 -5.64 9.39
CA LYS A 349 18.74 -6.42 8.94
C LYS A 349 18.48 -7.13 7.60
N LYS A 350 17.27 -7.64 7.40
CA LYS A 350 16.90 -8.44 6.22
C LYS A 350 16.53 -7.60 5.01
N LYS A 351 16.04 -6.39 5.23
CA LYS A 351 15.59 -5.43 4.20
C LYS A 351 14.65 -6.05 3.16
N LYS A 352 13.70 -6.86 3.65
CA LYS A 352 12.71 -7.52 2.81
C LYS A 352 11.45 -6.68 2.63
N ASN A 353 11.09 -5.91 3.64
CA ASN A 353 10.03 -4.92 3.59
C ASN A 353 10.61 -3.56 3.19
N SER A 354 11.36 -2.91 4.07
CA SER A 354 12.05 -1.65 3.75
C SER A 354 13.45 -1.90 3.19
N ARG A 355 13.69 -1.52 1.94
CA ARG A 355 15.01 -1.67 1.30
C ARG A 355 16.03 -0.69 1.87
N LYS A 356 15.57 0.43 2.38
CA LYS A 356 16.40 1.47 2.98
C LYS A 356 16.60 1.28 4.49
N GLY A 357 15.87 0.33 5.10
CA GLY A 357 16.03 -0.03 6.51
C GLY A 357 15.27 0.92 7.44
N SER A 358 14.04 1.27 7.10
CA SER A 358 13.16 2.12 7.89
C SER A 358 11.94 1.35 8.42
N VAL A 359 11.35 1.85 9.49
CA VAL A 359 10.07 1.41 10.01
C VAL A 359 9.03 2.51 9.77
N TYR A 360 7.89 2.14 9.21
CA TYR A 360 6.81 3.08 8.89
C TYR A 360 5.62 2.85 9.81
N ILE A 361 5.32 3.86 10.61
CA ILE A 361 4.19 3.85 11.55
C ILE A 361 3.21 4.94 11.16
N VAL A 362 1.94 4.57 10.98
CA VAL A 362 0.84 5.48 10.79
C VAL A 362 0.20 5.74 12.15
N LYS A 363 0.01 7.01 12.50
CA LYS A 363 -0.64 7.44 13.73
C LYS A 363 -1.90 8.21 13.38
N PRO A 364 -3.10 7.67 13.66
CA PRO A 364 -4.36 8.30 13.31
C PRO A 364 -4.84 9.25 14.40
N LYS A 365 -5.84 10.07 14.05
CA LYS A 365 -6.66 10.86 14.99
C LYS A 365 -5.82 11.73 15.91
N MET A 366 -4.93 12.52 15.32
CA MET A 366 -4.14 13.52 16.01
C MET A 366 -5.05 14.71 16.42
N HIS A 367 -5.10 15.03 17.71
CA HIS A 367 -5.99 16.05 18.26
C HIS A 367 -5.30 17.38 18.57
N GLY A 368 -4.12 17.61 18.09
CA GLY A 368 -3.32 18.81 18.27
C GLY A 368 -1.83 18.50 18.08
N PRO A 369 -0.98 19.53 18.14
CA PRO A 369 0.45 19.37 17.87
C PRO A 369 1.22 18.62 18.97
N GLU A 370 0.70 18.61 20.20
CA GLU A 370 1.33 17.94 21.34
C GLU A 370 0.88 16.50 21.49
#